data_4e36d7ca1d08dd806b192802341551a2
#
_entry.id   4e36d7ca1d08dd806b192802341551a2
#
_cell.length_a   1.000
_cell.length_b   1.000
_cell.length_c   1.000
_cell.angle_alpha   90.00
_cell.angle_beta   90.00
_cell.angle_gamma   90.00
#
_symmetry.space_group_name_H-M   'P 1'
#
loop_
_entity.id
_entity.type
_entity.pdbx_description
1 polymer ?
#
loop_
_entity_poly.entity_id
_entity_poly.type
_entity_poly.pdbx_seq_one_letter_code
_entity_poly.pdbx_strand_id
1 'polypeptide(L)'
;MRVAVVTIFPEMFDALTEYGVTRRAFEKNIIEIKYFNPRDFTDDIHNSIDDRPYGGGPGMVMSPEPLKNAIVEAKQWINGKVKVIYLSPQGKLMNQSRIKALSEEENLIFLAGRYEGIDERIILNHVDYELSIGDYIVSGGELPAMVVLDAIIRYKPGVLGNDESVHQESFSEGIFDSPNYTRPEIFENIQVPRVLLSGDHKKIKDWRRAQAITLSLIHISEPTRRITI
;
A
#
# COMPACT_ATOMS: atom_id res chain seq x y z
N MET A 1 -6.04 10.87 -11.20
CA MET A 1 -4.95 10.91 -10.20
C MET A 1 -3.64 10.58 -10.87
N ARG A 2 -2.59 11.39 -10.66
CA ARG A 2 -1.24 11.03 -11.09
C ARG A 2 -0.44 10.43 -9.94
N VAL A 3 0.28 9.37 -10.23
CA VAL A 3 1.16 8.68 -9.27
C VAL A 3 2.55 8.60 -9.86
N ALA A 4 3.53 9.19 -9.18
CA ALA A 4 4.93 9.01 -9.51
C ALA A 4 5.56 8.00 -8.54
N VAL A 5 6.46 7.16 -9.02
CA VAL A 5 7.23 6.25 -8.18
C VAL A 5 8.72 6.50 -8.44
N VAL A 6 9.42 6.90 -7.39
CA VAL A 6 10.89 6.99 -7.41
C VAL A 6 11.42 5.62 -6.99
N THR A 7 12.00 4.88 -7.93
CA THR A 7 12.45 3.49 -7.75
C THR A 7 13.55 3.13 -8.71
N ILE A 8 14.40 2.17 -8.34
CA ILE A 8 15.42 1.59 -9.22
C ILE A 8 14.95 0.30 -9.93
N PHE A 9 13.73 -0.15 -9.63
CA PHE A 9 13.12 -1.36 -10.20
C PHE A 9 11.68 -1.08 -10.65
N PRO A 10 11.49 -0.26 -11.70
CA PRO A 10 10.15 0.08 -12.18
C PRO A 10 9.34 -1.14 -12.65
N GLU A 11 9.99 -2.18 -13.18
CA GLU A 11 9.36 -3.38 -13.70
C GLU A 11 8.62 -4.18 -12.61
N MET A 12 8.97 -4.00 -11.33
CA MET A 12 8.23 -4.64 -10.24
C MET A 12 6.76 -4.21 -10.18
N PHE A 13 6.45 -3.03 -10.68
CA PHE A 13 5.09 -2.47 -10.66
C PHE A 13 4.19 -3.05 -11.75
N ASP A 14 4.70 -3.83 -12.70
CA ASP A 14 3.91 -4.53 -13.71
C ASP A 14 2.86 -5.44 -13.06
N ALA A 15 3.14 -5.96 -11.87
CA ALA A 15 2.19 -6.74 -11.08
C ALA A 15 0.88 -5.97 -10.77
N LEU A 16 0.91 -4.64 -10.68
CA LEU A 16 -0.26 -3.79 -10.47
C LEU A 16 -0.86 -3.27 -11.78
N THR A 17 0.01 -2.93 -12.76
CA THR A 17 -0.42 -2.23 -13.96
C THR A 17 -0.94 -3.18 -15.04
N GLU A 18 -0.43 -4.43 -15.05
CA GLU A 18 -0.72 -5.41 -16.11
C GLU A 18 -1.70 -6.51 -15.67
N TYR A 19 -1.89 -6.71 -14.36
CA TYR A 19 -2.63 -7.86 -13.84
C TYR A 19 -3.72 -7.46 -12.85
N GLY A 20 -4.68 -8.36 -12.67
CA GLY A 20 -5.71 -8.24 -11.65
C GLY A 20 -6.71 -7.11 -11.87
N VAL A 21 -7.38 -6.72 -10.79
CA VAL A 21 -8.41 -5.66 -10.84
C VAL A 21 -7.80 -4.26 -10.94
N THR A 22 -6.58 -4.09 -10.42
CA THR A 22 -5.86 -2.81 -10.41
C THR A 22 -5.51 -2.32 -11.81
N ARG A 23 -5.22 -3.23 -12.75
CA ARG A 23 -5.00 -2.92 -14.17
C ARG A 23 -6.08 -2.01 -14.75
N ARG A 24 -7.34 -2.20 -14.34
CA ARG A 24 -8.46 -1.40 -14.83
C ARG A 24 -8.33 0.10 -14.54
N ALA A 25 -7.65 0.46 -13.45
CA ALA A 25 -7.42 1.86 -13.11
C ALA A 25 -6.50 2.56 -14.13
N PHE A 26 -5.53 1.83 -14.65
CA PHE A 26 -4.58 2.31 -15.66
C PHE A 26 -5.19 2.27 -17.06
N GLU A 27 -5.82 1.18 -17.45
CA GLU A 27 -6.52 1.05 -18.76
C GLU A 27 -7.60 2.11 -18.97
N LYS A 28 -8.32 2.48 -17.90
CA LYS A 28 -9.35 3.52 -17.93
C LYS A 28 -8.83 4.93 -17.69
N ASN A 29 -7.52 5.12 -17.55
CA ASN A 29 -6.89 6.40 -17.21
C ASN A 29 -7.44 7.05 -15.93
N ILE A 30 -7.94 6.25 -14.98
CA ILE A 30 -8.33 6.72 -13.64
C ILE A 30 -7.08 7.09 -12.86
N ILE A 31 -6.00 6.31 -13.04
CA ILE A 31 -4.67 6.58 -12.51
C ILE A 31 -3.68 6.58 -13.66
N GLU A 32 -2.84 7.60 -13.71
CA GLU A 32 -1.67 7.71 -14.57
C GLU A 32 -0.43 7.50 -13.70
N ILE A 33 0.41 6.52 -14.04
CA ILE A 33 1.63 6.20 -13.30
C ILE A 33 2.87 6.50 -14.14
N LYS A 34 3.92 7.05 -13.49
CA LYS A 34 5.23 7.24 -14.11
C LYS A 34 6.34 6.92 -13.10
N TYR A 35 7.40 6.32 -13.61
CA TYR A 35 8.55 5.92 -12.82
C TYR A 35 9.71 6.88 -13.06
N PHE A 36 10.44 7.14 -11.98
CA PHE A 36 11.62 8.01 -11.97
C PHE A 36 12.76 7.21 -11.34
N ASN A 37 13.70 6.77 -12.17
CA ASN A 37 14.83 6.02 -11.67
C ASN A 37 15.92 7.00 -11.19
N PRO A 38 16.35 6.97 -9.92
CA PRO A 38 17.41 7.83 -9.42
C PRO A 38 18.73 7.71 -10.22
N ARG A 39 18.99 6.57 -10.88
CA ARG A 39 20.18 6.37 -11.71
C ARG A 39 20.21 7.31 -12.93
N ASP A 40 19.08 7.76 -13.41
CA ASP A 40 18.98 8.68 -14.55
C ASP A 40 19.37 10.13 -14.17
N PHE A 41 19.58 10.38 -12.87
CA PHE A 41 19.89 11.69 -12.30
C PHE A 41 21.26 11.75 -11.64
N THR A 42 22.17 10.89 -12.05
CA THR A 42 23.57 10.86 -11.61
C THR A 42 24.47 11.45 -12.66
N ASP A 43 25.55 12.12 -12.23
CA ASP A 43 26.54 12.72 -13.11
C ASP A 43 27.76 11.80 -13.35
N ASP A 44 27.84 10.68 -12.64
CA ASP A 44 28.95 9.75 -12.73
C ASP A 44 28.74 8.65 -13.77
N ILE A 45 29.86 8.12 -14.30
CA ILE A 45 29.86 7.10 -15.38
C ILE A 45 29.21 5.77 -14.89
N HIS A 46 29.20 5.52 -13.59
CA HIS A 46 28.69 4.28 -12.99
C HIS A 46 27.23 4.37 -12.57
N ASN A 47 26.61 5.55 -12.71
CA ASN A 47 25.25 5.84 -12.25
C ASN A 47 25.05 5.44 -10.77
N SER A 48 26.02 5.81 -9.93
CA SER A 48 26.06 5.45 -8.51
C SER A 48 24.99 6.23 -7.74
N ILE A 49 24.17 5.50 -7.01
CA ILE A 49 23.04 6.08 -6.24
C ILE A 49 23.16 5.84 -4.74
N ASP A 50 24.25 5.24 -4.30
CA ASP A 50 24.48 4.83 -2.91
C ASP A 50 25.94 5.06 -2.52
N ASP A 51 26.16 5.31 -1.23
CA ASP A 51 27.48 5.48 -0.65
C ASP A 51 27.49 4.94 0.79
N ARG A 52 28.68 4.84 1.39
CA ARG A 52 28.86 4.36 2.75
C ARG A 52 28.25 5.35 3.76
N PRO A 53 27.58 4.84 4.81
CA PRO A 53 27.03 5.71 5.84
C PRO A 53 28.13 6.45 6.61
N TYR A 54 27.88 7.70 6.93
CA TYR A 54 28.70 8.42 7.91
C TYR A 54 28.62 7.72 9.27
N GLY A 55 29.71 7.65 9.97
CA GLY A 55 29.83 6.92 11.24
C GLY A 55 30.20 5.45 11.07
N GLY A 56 30.24 4.95 9.81
CA GLY A 56 30.57 3.55 9.51
C GLY A 56 29.38 2.63 9.71
N GLY A 57 29.60 1.33 9.61
CA GLY A 57 28.58 0.29 9.69
C GLY A 57 28.51 -0.54 8.41
N PRO A 58 27.77 -1.66 8.43
CA PRO A 58 27.53 -2.47 7.24
C PRO A 58 26.52 -1.77 6.31
N GLY A 59 26.56 -2.16 5.03
CA GLY A 59 25.63 -1.70 4.02
C GLY A 59 25.93 -0.33 3.42
N MET A 60 25.00 0.15 2.63
CA MET A 60 25.07 1.40 1.86
C MET A 60 23.81 2.20 2.12
N VAL A 61 23.83 3.50 1.86
CA VAL A 61 22.69 4.42 1.98
C VAL A 61 22.47 5.11 0.64
N MET A 62 21.23 5.25 0.21
CA MET A 62 20.94 5.96 -1.03
C MET A 62 21.30 7.43 -0.92
N SER A 63 22.08 7.89 -1.90
CA SER A 63 22.65 9.23 -1.96
C SER A 63 21.57 10.30 -2.15
N PRO A 64 21.71 11.48 -1.50
CA PRO A 64 20.66 12.49 -1.50
C PRO A 64 20.45 13.17 -2.85
N GLU A 65 21.49 13.45 -3.63
CA GLU A 65 21.37 14.22 -4.88
C GLU A 65 20.54 13.52 -5.94
N PRO A 66 20.80 12.25 -6.31
CA PRO A 66 19.98 11.53 -7.28
C PRO A 66 18.51 11.41 -6.85
N LEU A 67 18.28 11.14 -5.57
CA LEU A 67 16.91 11.05 -5.02
C LEU A 67 16.19 12.39 -5.08
N LYS A 68 16.85 13.48 -4.67
CA LYS A 68 16.28 14.83 -4.76
C LYS A 68 15.90 15.18 -6.18
N ASN A 69 16.80 14.94 -7.13
CA ASN A 69 16.57 15.28 -8.53
C ASN A 69 15.39 14.47 -9.10
N ALA A 70 15.31 13.17 -8.81
CA ALA A 70 14.18 12.32 -9.18
C ALA A 70 12.85 12.82 -8.58
N ILE A 71 12.83 13.22 -7.31
CA ILE A 71 11.63 13.79 -6.65
C ILE A 71 11.23 15.11 -7.29
N VAL A 72 12.17 15.99 -7.62
CA VAL A 72 11.91 17.28 -8.27
C VAL A 72 11.29 17.05 -9.65
N GLU A 73 11.87 16.16 -10.45
CA GLU A 73 11.33 15.83 -11.78
C GLU A 73 9.94 15.19 -11.69
N ALA A 74 9.71 14.32 -10.70
CA ALA A 74 8.41 13.75 -10.43
C ALA A 74 7.35 14.82 -10.08
N LYS A 75 7.72 15.82 -9.26
CA LYS A 75 6.87 16.96 -8.93
C LYS A 75 6.55 17.82 -10.16
N GLN A 76 7.53 18.04 -11.04
CA GLN A 76 7.33 18.77 -12.30
C GLN A 76 6.37 18.04 -13.24
N TRP A 77 6.55 16.71 -13.39
CA TRP A 77 5.63 15.90 -14.20
C TRP A 77 4.20 15.93 -13.68
N ILE A 78 4.02 15.87 -12.36
CA ILE A 78 2.68 15.95 -11.73
C ILE A 78 2.04 17.31 -11.97
N ASN A 79 2.82 18.38 -11.87
CA ASN A 79 2.40 19.78 -12.08
C ASN A 79 1.10 20.14 -11.30
N GLY A 80 1.08 19.84 -10.00
CA GLY A 80 -0.07 20.07 -9.14
C GLY A 80 0.24 19.78 -7.67
N LYS A 81 -0.80 19.81 -6.86
CA LYS A 81 -0.68 19.44 -5.44
C LYS A 81 -0.33 17.96 -5.33
N VAL A 82 0.68 17.63 -4.55
CA VAL A 82 1.18 16.26 -4.41
C VAL A 82 1.68 16.00 -2.99
N LYS A 83 1.57 14.75 -2.53
CA LYS A 83 2.16 14.26 -1.30
C LYS A 83 3.27 13.27 -1.62
N VAL A 84 4.42 13.45 -0.97
CA VAL A 84 5.56 12.54 -1.07
C VAL A 84 5.55 11.58 0.10
N ILE A 85 5.54 10.29 -0.20
CA ILE A 85 5.42 9.20 0.76
C ILE A 85 6.68 8.34 0.67
N TYR A 86 7.40 8.23 1.77
CA TYR A 86 8.50 7.28 1.92
C TYR A 86 8.02 6.02 2.63
N LEU A 87 8.31 4.86 2.05
CA LEU A 87 7.98 3.55 2.63
C LEU A 87 9.15 3.08 3.50
N SER A 88 8.95 3.10 4.80
CA SER A 88 9.98 2.83 5.80
C SER A 88 9.39 2.05 6.97
N PRO A 89 10.11 1.08 7.56
CA PRO A 89 9.66 0.42 8.78
C PRO A 89 9.55 1.36 9.99
N GLN A 90 10.23 2.53 9.95
CA GLN A 90 10.16 3.55 11.00
C GLN A 90 8.92 4.44 10.87
N GLY A 91 8.23 4.37 9.74
CA GLY A 91 7.04 5.17 9.47
C GLY A 91 5.82 4.79 10.31
N LYS A 92 4.80 5.63 10.26
CA LYS A 92 3.53 5.34 10.92
C LYS A 92 2.86 4.14 10.27
N LEU A 93 2.38 3.20 11.10
CA LEU A 93 1.73 1.98 10.61
C LEU A 93 0.51 2.31 9.74
N MET A 94 0.44 1.69 8.57
CA MET A 94 -0.68 1.79 7.64
C MET A 94 -1.93 1.11 8.21
N ASN A 95 -3.08 1.73 8.00
CA ASN A 95 -4.40 1.20 8.30
C ASN A 95 -5.43 1.70 7.29
N GLN A 96 -6.64 1.15 7.34
CA GLN A 96 -7.69 1.47 6.37
C GLN A 96 -8.08 2.95 6.35
N SER A 97 -8.10 3.64 7.49
CA SER A 97 -8.43 5.07 7.54
C SER A 97 -7.37 5.94 6.85
N ARG A 98 -6.09 5.55 6.95
CA ARG A 98 -5.00 6.24 6.23
C ARG A 98 -5.04 5.97 4.73
N ILE A 99 -5.33 4.72 4.33
CA ILE A 99 -5.53 4.39 2.91
C ILE A 99 -6.65 5.25 2.33
N LYS A 100 -7.78 5.36 3.04
CA LYS A 100 -8.90 6.20 2.60
C LYS A 100 -8.47 7.66 2.45
N ALA A 101 -7.79 8.23 3.44
CA ALA A 101 -7.28 9.59 3.36
C ALA A 101 -6.33 9.81 2.17
N LEU A 102 -5.41 8.85 1.91
CA LEU A 102 -4.51 8.91 0.76
C LEU A 102 -5.24 8.74 -0.57
N SER A 103 -6.34 8.00 -0.60
CA SER A 103 -7.16 7.86 -1.81
C SER A 103 -7.88 9.16 -2.21
N GLU A 104 -8.05 10.10 -1.27
CA GLU A 104 -8.66 11.41 -1.50
C GLU A 104 -7.65 12.47 -1.96
N GLU A 105 -6.33 12.19 -1.85
CA GLU A 105 -5.29 13.11 -2.36
C GLU A 105 -5.35 13.21 -3.89
N GLU A 106 -4.98 14.38 -4.42
CA GLU A 106 -5.00 14.62 -5.86
C GLU A 106 -3.94 13.81 -6.58
N ASN A 107 -2.71 13.80 -6.04
CA ASN A 107 -1.56 13.12 -6.62
C ASN A 107 -0.61 12.63 -5.53
N LEU A 108 0.15 11.57 -5.83
CA LEU A 108 1.10 10.96 -4.90
C LEU A 108 2.45 10.73 -5.56
N ILE A 109 3.52 10.87 -4.78
CA ILE A 109 4.86 10.35 -5.10
C ILE A 109 5.21 9.31 -4.06
N PHE A 110 5.48 8.07 -4.50
CA PHE A 110 6.05 7.04 -3.65
C PHE A 110 7.56 7.01 -3.80
N LEU A 111 8.26 7.04 -2.69
CA LEU A 111 9.71 6.89 -2.63
C LEU A 111 10.04 5.50 -2.10
N ALA A 112 10.54 4.63 -2.98
CA ALA A 112 10.93 3.26 -2.67
C ALA A 112 12.43 3.21 -2.35
N GLY A 113 12.77 3.20 -1.05
CA GLY A 113 14.15 3.08 -0.60
C GLY A 113 14.71 1.68 -0.77
N ARG A 114 16.01 1.58 -0.91
CA ARG A 114 16.80 0.35 -0.96
C ARG A 114 18.01 0.44 -0.04
N TYR A 115 18.78 -0.64 0.04
CA TYR A 115 19.94 -0.76 0.92
C TYR A 115 19.55 -0.59 2.40
N GLU A 116 20.34 0.14 3.21
CA GLU A 116 20.03 0.45 4.60
C GLU A 116 19.00 1.60 4.75
N GLY A 117 18.59 2.18 3.63
CA GLY A 117 17.62 3.28 3.55
C GLY A 117 18.11 4.44 2.69
N ILE A 118 17.52 5.59 2.90
CA ILE A 118 17.84 6.82 2.19
C ILE A 118 18.46 7.85 3.14
N ASP A 119 19.20 8.80 2.58
CA ASP A 119 19.79 9.90 3.37
C ASP A 119 18.69 10.67 4.12
N GLU A 120 18.85 10.84 5.42
CA GLU A 120 17.89 11.49 6.32
C GLU A 120 17.49 12.90 5.87
N ARG A 121 18.40 13.62 5.21
CA ARG A 121 18.13 14.96 4.68
C ARG A 121 17.08 14.98 3.58
N ILE A 122 16.88 13.86 2.88
CA ILE A 122 15.77 13.69 1.93
C ILE A 122 14.44 13.57 2.68
N ILE A 123 14.42 12.79 3.76
CA ILE A 123 13.22 12.64 4.59
C ILE A 123 12.80 14.00 5.15
N LEU A 124 13.71 14.70 5.78
CA LEU A 124 13.45 15.99 6.42
C LEU A 124 12.97 17.10 5.46
N ASN A 125 13.47 17.12 4.21
CA ASN A 125 13.24 18.22 3.29
C ASN A 125 12.23 17.93 2.19
N HIS A 126 11.95 16.67 1.88
CA HIS A 126 11.19 16.31 0.67
C HIS A 126 10.04 15.34 0.92
N VAL A 127 9.94 14.71 2.09
CA VAL A 127 8.92 13.71 2.43
C VAL A 127 7.83 14.32 3.29
N ASP A 128 6.55 14.11 2.93
CA ASP A 128 5.40 14.53 3.72
C ASP A 128 4.99 13.45 4.75
N TYR A 129 5.12 12.17 4.38
CA TYR A 129 4.73 11.05 5.22
C TYR A 129 5.76 9.91 5.13
N GLU A 130 6.16 9.40 6.28
CA GLU A 130 6.77 8.09 6.42
C GLU A 130 5.73 7.06 6.82
N LEU A 131 5.63 5.95 6.04
CA LEU A 131 4.62 4.93 6.25
C LEU A 131 5.23 3.53 6.31
N SER A 132 4.79 2.74 7.29
CA SER A 132 5.13 1.32 7.46
C SER A 132 3.95 0.44 7.11
N ILE A 133 4.19 -0.69 6.47
CA ILE A 133 3.17 -1.74 6.21
C ILE A 133 3.12 -2.80 7.31
N GLY A 134 3.98 -2.73 8.32
CA GLY A 134 4.02 -3.70 9.43
C GLY A 134 5.39 -3.76 10.11
N ASP A 135 5.45 -4.44 11.23
CA ASP A 135 6.66 -4.60 12.05
C ASP A 135 7.52 -5.77 11.53
N TYR A 136 7.97 -5.65 10.29
CA TYR A 136 8.88 -6.59 9.63
C TYR A 136 9.68 -5.89 8.54
N ILE A 137 10.82 -6.47 8.17
CA ILE A 137 11.71 -5.90 7.16
C ILE A 137 11.54 -6.63 5.84
N VAL A 138 11.47 -5.85 4.77
CA VAL A 138 11.48 -6.32 3.38
C VAL A 138 12.70 -5.75 2.65
N SER A 139 13.06 -6.32 1.51
CA SER A 139 14.28 -5.98 0.78
C SER A 139 14.31 -4.59 0.14
N GLY A 140 13.18 -3.86 0.14
CA GLY A 140 13.08 -2.52 -0.45
C GLY A 140 11.67 -1.98 -0.43
N GLY A 141 11.51 -0.71 -0.75
CA GLY A 141 10.26 0.03 -0.67
C GLY A 141 9.25 -0.25 -1.77
N GLU A 142 9.61 -0.99 -2.83
CA GLU A 142 8.71 -1.26 -3.95
C GLU A 142 7.51 -2.11 -3.53
N LEU A 143 7.73 -3.22 -2.81
CA LEU A 143 6.64 -4.06 -2.32
C LEU A 143 5.69 -3.28 -1.39
N PRO A 144 6.17 -2.55 -0.38
CA PRO A 144 5.33 -1.65 0.40
C PRO A 144 4.56 -0.62 -0.43
N ALA A 145 5.20 0.00 -1.42
CA ALA A 145 4.55 0.96 -2.31
C ALA A 145 3.42 0.31 -3.10
N MET A 146 3.63 -0.90 -3.62
CA MET A 146 2.60 -1.65 -4.32
C MET A 146 1.43 -2.01 -3.42
N VAL A 147 1.66 -2.45 -2.17
CA VAL A 147 0.60 -2.75 -1.20
C VAL A 147 -0.25 -1.52 -0.93
N VAL A 148 0.38 -0.37 -0.68
CA VAL A 148 -0.33 0.89 -0.42
C VAL A 148 -1.09 1.35 -1.65
N LEU A 149 -0.47 1.28 -2.83
CA LEU A 149 -1.08 1.71 -4.09
C LEU A 149 -2.27 0.80 -4.48
N ASP A 150 -2.15 -0.52 -4.33
CA ASP A 150 -3.28 -1.45 -4.54
C ASP A 150 -4.47 -1.06 -3.67
N ALA A 151 -4.24 -0.85 -2.37
CA ALA A 151 -5.28 -0.47 -1.44
C ALA A 151 -5.94 0.88 -1.80
N ILE A 152 -5.17 1.88 -2.27
CA ILE A 152 -5.67 3.16 -2.74
C ILE A 152 -6.51 3.00 -4.01
N ILE A 153 -6.04 2.22 -4.97
CA ILE A 153 -6.70 1.97 -6.27
C ILE A 153 -8.11 1.44 -6.05
N ARG A 154 -8.33 0.58 -5.07
CA ARG A 154 -9.64 0.00 -4.75
C ARG A 154 -10.69 1.05 -4.35
N TYR A 155 -10.28 2.19 -3.81
CA TYR A 155 -11.17 3.31 -3.49
C TYR A 155 -11.53 4.19 -4.69
N LYS A 156 -10.89 3.99 -5.85
CA LYS A 156 -11.19 4.81 -7.02
C LYS A 156 -12.46 4.31 -7.73
N PRO A 157 -13.45 5.20 -7.94
CA PRO A 157 -14.70 4.82 -8.62
C PRO A 157 -14.44 4.17 -9.99
N GLY A 158 -15.19 3.12 -10.29
CA GLY A 158 -15.12 2.41 -11.57
C GLY A 158 -13.96 1.41 -11.72
N VAL A 159 -13.14 1.20 -10.69
CA VAL A 159 -12.10 0.15 -10.68
C VAL A 159 -12.70 -1.19 -10.29
N LEU A 160 -13.42 -1.24 -9.18
CA LEU A 160 -14.15 -2.44 -8.74
C LEU A 160 -15.43 -2.61 -9.53
N GLY A 161 -15.88 -3.87 -9.66
CA GLY A 161 -17.14 -4.18 -10.37
C GLY A 161 -18.40 -3.73 -9.63
N ASN A 162 -18.31 -3.53 -8.31
CA ASN A 162 -19.34 -2.95 -7.46
C ASN A 162 -18.69 -1.98 -6.47
N ASP A 163 -18.97 -0.71 -6.61
CA ASP A 163 -18.40 0.35 -5.77
C ASP A 163 -18.87 0.24 -4.29
N GLU A 164 -20.00 -0.43 -4.03
CA GLU A 164 -20.47 -0.71 -2.67
C GLU A 164 -19.59 -1.75 -1.93
N SER A 165 -18.81 -2.57 -2.67
CA SER A 165 -17.96 -3.61 -2.07
C SER A 165 -16.97 -3.02 -1.08
N VAL A 166 -16.39 -1.86 -1.38
CA VAL A 166 -15.40 -1.18 -0.53
C VAL A 166 -15.98 -0.78 0.83
N HIS A 167 -17.28 -0.46 0.87
CA HIS A 167 -17.97 -0.04 2.10
C HIS A 167 -18.40 -1.22 2.99
N GLN A 168 -18.41 -2.44 2.44
CA GLN A 168 -18.83 -3.66 3.15
C GLN A 168 -17.65 -4.56 3.54
N GLU A 169 -16.42 -4.18 3.18
CA GLU A 169 -15.21 -4.96 3.48
C GLU A 169 -14.74 -4.80 4.94
N SER A 170 -13.86 -5.70 5.35
CA SER A 170 -13.18 -5.65 6.65
C SER A 170 -12.60 -4.24 6.90
N PHE A 171 -12.71 -3.79 8.14
CA PHE A 171 -12.25 -2.49 8.62
C PHE A 171 -13.01 -1.24 8.12
N SER A 172 -13.99 -1.36 7.22
CA SER A 172 -14.80 -0.21 6.79
C SER A 172 -15.62 0.38 7.94
N GLU A 173 -16.16 -0.50 8.82
CA GLU A 173 -16.86 -0.15 10.07
C GLU A 173 -16.02 -0.46 11.32
N GLY A 174 -14.71 -0.69 11.18
CA GLY A 174 -13.81 -1.02 12.28
C GLY A 174 -13.89 -2.50 12.75
N ILE A 175 -14.63 -3.35 12.05
CA ILE A 175 -14.75 -4.79 12.31
C ILE A 175 -14.34 -5.61 11.08
N PHE A 176 -14.03 -6.88 11.28
CA PHE A 176 -13.80 -7.82 10.17
C PHE A 176 -15.08 -8.10 9.40
N ASP A 177 -14.94 -8.57 8.15
CA ASP A 177 -16.06 -9.19 7.44
C ASP A 177 -16.37 -10.59 8.01
N SER A 178 -17.57 -11.07 7.70
CA SER A 178 -18.00 -12.42 8.10
C SER A 178 -17.34 -13.48 7.21
N PRO A 179 -17.26 -14.76 7.69
CA PRO A 179 -16.80 -15.86 6.86
C PRO A 179 -17.66 -16.02 5.60
N ASN A 180 -17.03 -16.24 4.46
CA ASN A 180 -17.69 -16.45 3.19
C ASN A 180 -17.77 -17.93 2.82
N TYR A 181 -18.92 -18.36 2.30
CA TYR A 181 -19.19 -19.72 1.85
C TYR A 181 -19.64 -19.70 0.39
N THR A 182 -19.19 -20.68 -0.37
CA THR A 182 -19.60 -20.90 -1.78
C THR A 182 -19.97 -22.37 -2.02
N ARG A 183 -20.33 -22.72 -3.24
CA ARG A 183 -20.65 -24.09 -3.66
C ARG A 183 -19.39 -24.98 -3.67
N PRO A 184 -19.53 -26.28 -3.35
CA PRO A 184 -20.78 -27.02 -3.02
C PRO A 184 -21.27 -26.76 -1.60
N GLU A 185 -22.54 -27.12 -1.28
CA GLU A 185 -23.16 -26.93 0.03
C GLU A 185 -22.48 -27.77 1.14
N ILE A 186 -21.96 -28.94 0.77
CA ILE A 186 -21.19 -29.81 1.68
C ILE A 186 -19.81 -30.03 1.05
N PHE A 187 -18.78 -29.72 1.80
CA PHE A 187 -17.38 -29.98 1.42
C PHE A 187 -16.64 -30.65 2.61
N GLU A 188 -16.05 -31.81 2.36
CA GLU A 188 -15.31 -32.59 3.39
C GLU A 188 -16.11 -32.80 4.70
N ASN A 189 -17.39 -33.15 4.57
CA ASN A 189 -18.36 -33.30 5.67
C ASN A 189 -18.69 -32.03 6.46
N ILE A 190 -18.24 -30.86 6.03
CA ILE A 190 -18.60 -29.56 6.60
C ILE A 190 -19.69 -28.93 5.75
N GLN A 191 -20.82 -28.59 6.37
CA GLN A 191 -21.96 -28.00 5.71
C GLN A 191 -21.95 -26.46 5.84
N VAL A 192 -22.40 -25.78 4.77
CA VAL A 192 -22.69 -24.33 4.82
C VAL A 192 -23.74 -24.06 5.90
N PRO A 193 -23.58 -23.02 6.74
CA PRO A 193 -24.56 -22.65 7.76
C PRO A 193 -25.96 -22.50 7.16
N ARG A 194 -26.96 -23.21 7.72
CA ARG A 194 -28.34 -23.25 7.21
C ARG A 194 -28.96 -21.87 7.03
N VAL A 195 -28.58 -20.90 7.87
CA VAL A 195 -29.08 -19.53 7.78
C VAL A 195 -28.72 -18.88 6.45
N LEU A 196 -27.55 -19.20 5.88
CA LEU A 196 -27.11 -18.66 4.58
C LEU A 196 -27.88 -19.26 3.39
N LEU A 197 -28.52 -20.43 3.59
CA LEU A 197 -29.33 -21.13 2.58
C LEU A 197 -30.82 -20.77 2.68
N SER A 198 -31.24 -20.04 3.73
CA SER A 198 -32.64 -19.79 4.05
C SER A 198 -33.35 -18.80 3.14
N GLY A 199 -32.62 -17.95 2.41
CA GLY A 199 -33.18 -16.82 1.65
C GLY A 199 -33.70 -15.67 2.53
N ASP A 200 -33.65 -15.79 3.86
CA ASP A 200 -34.09 -14.73 4.79
C ASP A 200 -32.97 -13.70 4.96
N HIS A 201 -33.03 -12.64 4.16
CA HIS A 201 -32.00 -11.59 4.15
C HIS A 201 -31.74 -10.95 5.51
N LYS A 202 -32.77 -10.85 6.39
CA LYS A 202 -32.61 -10.28 7.73
C LYS A 202 -31.77 -11.22 8.59
N LYS A 203 -32.15 -12.50 8.65
CA LYS A 203 -31.38 -13.50 9.43
C LYS A 203 -29.96 -13.67 8.93
N ILE A 204 -29.76 -13.62 7.61
CA ILE A 204 -28.42 -13.66 6.97
C ILE A 204 -27.58 -12.46 7.43
N LYS A 205 -28.14 -11.25 7.40
CA LYS A 205 -27.45 -10.03 7.84
C LYS A 205 -27.08 -10.09 9.32
N ASP A 206 -28.02 -10.51 10.15
CA ASP A 206 -27.80 -10.64 11.60
C ASP A 206 -26.71 -11.68 11.91
N TRP A 207 -26.72 -12.82 11.22
CA TRP A 207 -25.69 -13.85 11.34
C TRP A 207 -24.31 -13.34 10.91
N ARG A 208 -24.21 -12.69 9.75
CA ARG A 208 -22.95 -12.09 9.27
C ARG A 208 -22.38 -11.12 10.30
N ARG A 209 -23.22 -10.24 10.82
CA ARG A 209 -22.80 -9.27 11.83
C ARG A 209 -22.29 -9.96 13.12
N ALA A 210 -22.96 -10.99 13.59
CA ALA A 210 -22.53 -11.76 14.74
C ALA A 210 -21.16 -12.43 14.51
N GLN A 211 -20.94 -13.03 13.33
CA GLN A 211 -19.65 -13.62 12.97
C GLN A 211 -18.54 -12.57 12.87
N ALA A 212 -18.80 -11.44 12.25
CA ALA A 212 -17.88 -10.31 12.12
C ALA A 212 -17.41 -9.80 13.49
N ILE A 213 -18.34 -9.64 14.43
CA ILE A 213 -18.03 -9.23 15.82
C ILE A 213 -17.17 -10.30 16.52
N THR A 214 -17.52 -11.58 16.38
CA THR A 214 -16.75 -12.68 16.99
C THR A 214 -15.30 -12.70 16.49
N LEU A 215 -15.09 -12.58 15.18
CA LEU A 215 -13.76 -12.52 14.59
C LEU A 215 -12.96 -11.29 15.06
N SER A 216 -13.63 -10.15 15.16
CA SER A 216 -12.99 -8.91 15.65
C SER A 216 -12.58 -9.00 17.11
N LEU A 217 -13.37 -9.65 17.96
CA LEU A 217 -13.04 -9.87 19.37
C LEU A 217 -11.85 -10.83 19.53
N ILE A 218 -11.75 -11.88 18.72
CA ILE A 218 -10.60 -12.79 18.72
C ILE A 218 -9.33 -12.02 18.37
N HIS A 219 -9.37 -11.20 17.34
CA HIS A 219 -8.22 -10.42 16.91
C HIS A 219 -7.79 -9.36 17.95
N ILE A 220 -8.73 -8.72 18.62
CA ILE A 220 -8.43 -7.76 19.71
C ILE A 220 -7.88 -8.46 20.95
N SER A 221 -8.33 -9.69 21.23
CA SER A 221 -7.89 -10.46 22.40
C SER A 221 -6.53 -11.13 22.22
N GLU A 222 -6.00 -11.21 20.99
CA GLU A 222 -4.60 -11.53 20.73
C GLU A 222 -3.79 -10.23 20.68
N PRO A 223 -3.36 -9.66 21.82
CA PRO A 223 -2.51 -8.49 21.80
C PRO A 223 -1.21 -8.89 21.12
N THR A 224 -0.86 -8.21 20.04
CA THR A 224 0.53 -8.16 19.58
C THR A 224 1.38 -8.05 20.84
N ARG A 225 2.15 -9.09 21.17
CA ARG A 225 3.07 -9.07 22.31
C ARG A 225 3.90 -7.81 22.18
N ARG A 226 3.57 -6.78 22.95
CA ARG A 226 4.48 -5.69 23.19
C ARG A 226 5.71 -6.33 23.82
N ILE A 227 6.77 -6.49 23.05
CA ILE A 227 8.08 -6.79 23.61
C ILE A 227 8.43 -5.52 24.38
N THR A 228 8.21 -5.58 25.69
CA THR A 228 8.78 -4.61 26.62
C THR A 228 10.24 -4.96 26.70
N ILE A 229 11.09 -4.15 26.09
CA ILE A 229 12.54 -4.15 26.30
C ILE A 229 12.81 -3.35 27.57
#